data_04ac08c41957a97b5ce1bcaad46e34ac
#
_entry.id   04ac08c41957a97b5ce1bcaad46e34ac
#
_cell.length_a   1.000
_cell.length_b   1.000
_cell.length_c   1.000
_cell.angle_alpha   90.00
_cell.angle_beta   90.00
_cell.angle_gamma   90.00
#
_symmetry.space_group_name_H-M   'P 1'
#
loop_
_entity.id
_entity.type
_entity.pdbx_description
1 polymer ?
#
loop_
_entity_poly.entity_id
_entity_poly.type
_entity_poly.pdbx_seq_one_letter_code
_entity_poly.pdbx_strand_id
1 'polypeptide(L)'
;MKIGFSTLSLFMKSFEEWLETASSDGFNMMEILCEGPNTWPRIALSFGKEPFQIFESYDIDITLHAPTIDQNPASLNPGIREETLIQIKETIDMAVETGAKVITTHPGLIHRLEDRVRGMGKEYSIETLTEANQYANDQGVILSVENMPNRYAYFCNTAQEHSYFIKECGMHATVDLGHANTNGDVGSFLALKNISYYHLSDNNGEKDQHLSLGEGNLNLNLLKGLDNVIIELNNYENVLKSKEIFINYRKDAHVQ
;
A
#
# COMPACT_ATOMS: atom_id res chain seq x y z
N MET A 1 11.61 -10.86 -9.77
CA MET A 1 11.74 -9.56 -9.11
C MET A 1 10.93 -8.54 -9.88
N LYS A 2 10.01 -7.88 -9.21
CA LYS A 2 9.22 -6.79 -9.78
C LYS A 2 9.52 -5.49 -9.05
N ILE A 3 9.67 -4.41 -9.80
CA ILE A 3 9.92 -3.07 -9.27
C ILE A 3 8.87 -2.16 -9.89
N GLY A 4 8.13 -1.48 -9.03
CA GLY A 4 7.10 -0.53 -9.41
C GLY A 4 7.22 0.78 -8.67
N PHE A 5 6.27 1.65 -8.91
CA PHE A 5 6.09 2.89 -8.18
C PHE A 5 4.61 3.14 -7.90
N SER A 6 4.33 3.92 -6.86
CA SER A 6 2.98 4.43 -6.59
C SER A 6 2.69 5.66 -7.45
N THR A 7 1.48 5.72 -8.03
CA THR A 7 1.01 6.89 -8.79
C THR A 7 0.87 8.15 -7.94
N LEU A 8 1.12 8.06 -6.63
CA LEU A 8 1.27 9.22 -5.74
C LEU A 8 2.22 10.27 -6.33
N SER A 9 3.34 9.84 -6.94
CA SER A 9 4.33 10.74 -7.56
C SER A 9 3.84 11.40 -8.86
N LEU A 10 2.78 10.89 -9.47
CA LEU A 10 2.19 11.35 -10.72
C LEU A 10 0.67 11.57 -10.60
N PHE A 11 0.21 11.98 -9.44
CA PHE A 11 -1.17 12.00 -8.97
C PHE A 11 -2.22 12.57 -9.94
N MET A 12 -1.85 13.58 -10.75
CA MET A 12 -2.77 14.27 -11.68
C MET A 12 -2.75 13.71 -13.11
N LYS A 13 -1.98 12.65 -13.36
CA LYS A 13 -1.85 12.04 -14.69
C LYS A 13 -2.99 11.05 -14.98
N SER A 14 -3.15 10.69 -16.26
CA SER A 14 -4.11 9.68 -16.72
C SER A 14 -3.53 8.27 -16.62
N PHE A 15 -4.38 7.24 -16.76
CA PHE A 15 -3.97 5.84 -16.84
C PHE A 15 -2.94 5.62 -17.94
N GLU A 16 -3.16 6.19 -19.11
CA GLU A 16 -2.26 6.09 -20.27
C GLU A 16 -0.90 6.69 -19.98
N GLU A 17 -0.85 7.92 -19.44
CA GLU A 17 0.40 8.59 -19.07
C GLU A 17 1.18 7.81 -18.00
N TRP A 18 0.51 7.17 -17.04
CA TRP A 18 1.18 6.33 -16.03
C TRP A 18 1.78 5.07 -16.64
N LEU A 19 1.04 4.38 -17.51
CA LEU A 19 1.48 3.15 -18.17
C LEU A 19 2.63 3.42 -19.14
N GLU A 20 2.55 4.51 -19.93
CA GLU A 20 3.64 4.96 -20.80
C GLU A 20 4.90 5.29 -19.97
N THR A 21 4.75 6.01 -18.86
CA THR A 21 5.85 6.34 -17.96
C THR A 21 6.47 5.08 -17.35
N ALA A 22 5.66 4.18 -16.82
CA ALA A 22 6.12 2.91 -16.24
C ALA A 22 6.89 2.08 -17.28
N SER A 23 6.36 1.95 -18.50
CA SER A 23 6.98 1.21 -19.60
C SER A 23 8.28 1.83 -20.05
N SER A 24 8.30 3.16 -20.30
CA SER A 24 9.49 3.88 -20.79
C SER A 24 10.65 3.84 -19.80
N ASP A 25 10.37 3.91 -18.52
CA ASP A 25 11.37 3.89 -17.46
C ASP A 25 11.69 2.48 -16.96
N GLY A 26 11.12 1.44 -17.60
CA GLY A 26 11.43 0.03 -17.33
C GLY A 26 10.97 -0.43 -15.95
N PHE A 27 9.80 0.02 -15.52
CA PHE A 27 9.06 -0.59 -14.41
C PHE A 27 8.20 -1.75 -14.95
N ASN A 28 8.03 -2.77 -14.16
CA ASN A 28 7.19 -3.93 -14.48
C ASN A 28 6.09 -4.18 -13.44
N MET A 29 5.87 -3.20 -12.58
CA MET A 29 4.80 -3.14 -11.60
C MET A 29 4.40 -1.68 -11.37
N MET A 30 3.14 -1.42 -11.06
CA MET A 30 2.64 -0.10 -10.73
C MET A 30 1.51 -0.21 -9.71
N GLU A 31 1.50 0.67 -8.74
CA GLU A 31 0.39 0.81 -7.81
C GLU A 31 -0.41 2.07 -8.12
N ILE A 32 -1.70 1.90 -8.34
CA ILE A 32 -2.62 3.02 -8.53
C ILE A 32 -3.16 3.44 -7.17
N LEU A 33 -2.82 4.67 -6.76
CA LEU A 33 -3.45 5.31 -5.62
C LEU A 33 -4.86 5.77 -6.01
N CYS A 34 -5.86 5.14 -5.40
CA CYS A 34 -7.28 5.33 -5.74
C CYS A 34 -7.88 6.60 -5.12
N GLU A 35 -7.14 7.70 -5.14
CA GLU A 35 -7.53 9.01 -4.57
C GLU A 35 -7.40 10.17 -5.58
N GLY A 36 -6.94 9.90 -6.78
CA GLY A 36 -6.83 10.90 -7.85
C GLY A 36 -8.21 11.30 -8.42
N PRO A 37 -8.29 12.42 -9.14
CA PRO A 37 -9.58 12.95 -9.62
C PRO A 37 -10.42 11.96 -10.44
N ASN A 38 -9.73 11.07 -11.19
CA ASN A 38 -10.36 10.07 -12.06
C ASN A 38 -10.16 8.63 -11.54
N THR A 39 -9.55 8.45 -10.38
CA THR A 39 -9.17 7.14 -9.83
C THR A 39 -9.90 6.78 -8.55
N TRP A 40 -10.71 7.69 -7.99
CA TRP A 40 -11.68 7.28 -6.99
C TRP A 40 -12.52 6.14 -7.56
N PRO A 41 -12.60 4.97 -6.89
CA PRO A 41 -13.18 3.77 -7.50
C PRO A 41 -14.58 4.01 -8.07
N ARG A 42 -15.44 4.68 -7.31
CA ARG A 42 -16.80 5.04 -7.74
C ARG A 42 -16.83 5.90 -9.01
N ILE A 43 -15.88 6.83 -9.15
CA ILE A 43 -15.76 7.68 -10.34
C ILE A 43 -15.22 6.85 -11.51
N ALA A 44 -14.12 6.13 -11.30
CA ALA A 44 -13.49 5.32 -12.32
C ALA A 44 -14.46 4.27 -12.90
N LEU A 45 -15.19 3.56 -12.05
CA LEU A 45 -16.19 2.57 -12.47
C LEU A 45 -17.39 3.20 -13.20
N SER A 46 -17.72 4.47 -12.93
CA SER A 46 -18.80 5.16 -13.62
C SER A 46 -18.56 5.39 -15.12
N PHE A 47 -17.29 5.35 -15.55
CA PHE A 47 -16.92 5.45 -16.97
C PHE A 47 -17.09 4.11 -17.73
N GLY A 48 -17.51 3.05 -17.05
CA GLY A 48 -17.62 1.71 -17.62
C GLY A 48 -16.28 1.01 -17.79
N LYS A 49 -16.24 -0.04 -18.61
CA LYS A 49 -15.05 -0.88 -18.78
C LYS A 49 -14.00 -0.32 -19.76
N GLU A 50 -14.40 0.56 -20.64
CA GLU A 50 -13.56 1.04 -21.75
C GLU A 50 -12.23 1.65 -21.28
N PRO A 51 -12.18 2.51 -20.22
CA PRO A 51 -10.92 3.05 -19.75
C PRO A 51 -9.93 2.03 -19.21
N PHE A 52 -10.41 0.86 -18.78
CA PHE A 52 -9.55 -0.18 -18.18
C PHE A 52 -8.92 -1.11 -19.21
N GLN A 53 -9.41 -1.14 -20.46
CA GLN A 53 -8.87 -2.00 -21.53
C GLN A 53 -7.41 -1.68 -21.85
N ILE A 54 -6.95 -0.45 -21.58
CA ILE A 54 -5.58 -0.03 -21.81
C ILE A 54 -4.57 -0.85 -20.97
N PHE A 55 -4.96 -1.34 -19.78
CA PHE A 55 -4.07 -2.12 -18.92
C PHE A 55 -3.63 -3.43 -19.57
N GLU A 56 -4.46 -4.03 -20.42
CA GLU A 56 -4.13 -5.25 -21.17
C GLU A 56 -3.03 -5.05 -22.23
N SER A 57 -2.76 -3.79 -22.60
CA SER A 57 -1.79 -3.42 -23.65
C SER A 57 -0.36 -3.31 -23.15
N TYR A 58 -0.13 -3.41 -21.84
CA TYR A 58 1.18 -3.25 -21.21
C TYR A 58 1.54 -4.48 -20.36
N ASP A 59 2.81 -4.89 -20.43
CA ASP A 59 3.36 -5.96 -19.54
C ASP A 59 3.78 -5.37 -18.19
N ILE A 60 2.80 -4.85 -17.47
CA ILE A 60 2.98 -4.20 -16.17
C ILE A 60 1.95 -4.78 -15.20
N ASP A 61 2.42 -5.34 -14.09
CA ASP A 61 1.51 -5.80 -13.03
C ASP A 61 0.90 -4.60 -12.30
N ILE A 62 -0.41 -4.57 -12.24
CA ILE A 62 -1.15 -3.53 -11.55
C ILE A 62 -1.49 -4.00 -10.13
N THR A 63 -1.27 -3.14 -9.16
CA THR A 63 -1.81 -3.20 -7.81
C THR A 63 -2.59 -1.93 -7.51
N LEU A 64 -3.48 -1.97 -6.55
CA LEU A 64 -4.24 -0.79 -6.14
C LEU A 64 -3.96 -0.46 -4.68
N HIS A 65 -3.98 0.83 -4.36
CA HIS A 65 -4.05 1.32 -3.00
C HIS A 65 -5.44 1.91 -2.77
N ALA A 66 -6.20 1.33 -1.83
CA ALA A 66 -7.54 1.81 -1.51
C ALA A 66 -7.49 3.25 -0.96
N PRO A 67 -8.56 4.05 -1.15
CA PRO A 67 -8.62 5.39 -0.61
C PRO A 67 -8.37 5.44 0.90
N THR A 68 -7.62 6.44 1.34
CA THR A 68 -7.32 6.72 2.76
C THR A 68 -7.91 8.05 3.23
N ILE A 69 -8.09 9.01 2.31
CA ILE A 69 -8.63 10.33 2.63
C ILE A 69 -10.07 10.19 3.08
N ASP A 70 -10.37 10.70 4.28
CA ASP A 70 -11.68 10.64 4.93
C ASP A 70 -12.22 9.22 5.15
N GLN A 71 -11.34 8.20 5.04
CA GLN A 71 -11.65 6.80 5.26
C GLN A 71 -11.04 6.31 6.58
N ASN A 72 -11.80 5.53 7.33
CA ASN A 72 -11.30 4.98 8.58
C ASN A 72 -12.10 3.75 9.03
N PRO A 73 -11.61 2.52 8.77
CA PRO A 73 -12.28 1.30 9.21
C PRO A 73 -12.38 1.18 10.72
N ALA A 74 -11.56 1.92 11.48
CA ALA A 74 -11.53 1.95 12.94
C ALA A 74 -12.42 3.05 13.56
N SER A 75 -13.14 3.83 12.74
CA SER A 75 -13.91 4.98 13.21
C SER A 75 -14.95 4.58 14.26
N LEU A 76 -15.09 5.39 15.32
CA LEU A 76 -16.22 5.26 16.27
C LEU A 76 -17.56 5.66 15.63
N ASN A 77 -17.52 6.42 14.52
CA ASN A 77 -18.71 6.80 13.77
C ASN A 77 -19.08 5.66 12.81
N PRO A 78 -20.24 4.99 13.00
CA PRO A 78 -20.64 3.86 12.16
C PRO A 78 -20.79 4.25 10.68
N GLY A 79 -21.30 5.46 10.38
CA GLY A 79 -21.45 5.92 9.00
C GLY A 79 -20.12 6.07 8.25
N ILE A 80 -19.03 6.43 8.95
CA ILE A 80 -17.68 6.45 8.35
C ILE A 80 -17.18 5.02 8.08
N ARG A 81 -17.42 4.07 8.99
CA ARG A 81 -17.03 2.67 8.75
C ARG A 81 -17.79 2.06 7.58
N GLU A 82 -19.10 2.33 7.51
CA GLU A 82 -19.94 1.85 6.41
C GLU A 82 -19.47 2.40 5.06
N GLU A 83 -19.21 3.71 4.95
CA GLU A 83 -18.68 4.31 3.73
C GLU A 83 -17.29 3.78 3.40
N THR A 84 -16.41 3.59 4.41
CA THR A 84 -15.09 2.99 4.20
C THR A 84 -15.20 1.58 3.62
N LEU A 85 -16.07 0.75 4.16
CA LEU A 85 -16.31 -0.58 3.64
C LEU A 85 -16.83 -0.57 2.19
N ILE A 86 -17.75 0.36 1.88
CA ILE A 86 -18.27 0.53 0.52
C ILE A 86 -17.13 0.89 -0.44
N GLN A 87 -16.28 1.85 -0.08
CA GLN A 87 -15.19 2.27 -0.95
C GLN A 87 -14.10 1.21 -1.11
N ILE A 88 -13.83 0.40 -0.08
CA ILE A 88 -12.93 -0.75 -0.23
C ILE A 88 -13.55 -1.78 -1.20
N LYS A 89 -14.84 -2.06 -1.12
CA LYS A 89 -15.53 -2.97 -2.07
C LYS A 89 -15.51 -2.41 -3.50
N GLU A 90 -15.75 -1.12 -3.68
CA GLU A 90 -15.62 -0.46 -4.99
C GLU A 90 -14.17 -0.54 -5.53
N THR A 91 -13.15 -0.47 -4.64
CA THR A 91 -11.75 -0.68 -5.04
C THR A 91 -11.50 -2.13 -5.49
N ILE A 92 -12.13 -3.10 -4.83
CA ILE A 92 -12.07 -4.52 -5.23
C ILE A 92 -12.71 -4.71 -6.62
N ASP A 93 -13.86 -4.08 -6.88
CA ASP A 93 -14.49 -4.11 -8.20
C ASP A 93 -13.59 -3.48 -9.27
N MET A 94 -12.94 -2.36 -8.95
CA MET A 94 -11.96 -1.73 -9.83
C MET A 94 -10.73 -2.64 -10.07
N ALA A 95 -10.30 -3.42 -9.08
CA ALA A 95 -9.21 -4.37 -9.26
C ALA A 95 -9.58 -5.48 -10.26
N VAL A 96 -10.82 -5.95 -10.23
CA VAL A 96 -11.33 -6.91 -11.22
C VAL A 96 -11.26 -6.32 -12.64
N GLU A 97 -11.69 -5.09 -12.83
CA GLU A 97 -11.71 -4.43 -14.13
C GLU A 97 -10.29 -4.08 -14.66
N THR A 98 -9.35 -3.73 -13.77
CA THR A 98 -7.95 -3.42 -14.14
C THR A 98 -7.07 -4.67 -14.24
N GLY A 99 -7.56 -5.83 -13.79
CA GLY A 99 -6.76 -7.06 -13.67
C GLY A 99 -5.78 -7.06 -12.49
N ALA A 100 -5.88 -6.08 -11.59
CA ALA A 100 -5.05 -6.01 -10.39
C ALA A 100 -5.31 -7.22 -9.48
N LYS A 101 -4.24 -7.78 -8.91
CA LYS A 101 -4.33 -8.98 -8.06
C LYS A 101 -4.27 -8.67 -6.58
N VAL A 102 -3.71 -7.54 -6.21
CA VAL A 102 -3.51 -7.13 -4.81
C VAL A 102 -3.99 -5.70 -4.61
N ILE A 103 -4.65 -5.48 -3.48
CA ILE A 103 -5.07 -4.16 -3.01
C ILE A 103 -4.46 -3.94 -1.64
N THR A 104 -3.78 -2.81 -1.45
CA THR A 104 -3.38 -2.33 -0.12
C THR A 104 -4.48 -1.48 0.49
N THR A 105 -4.69 -1.63 1.79
CA THR A 105 -5.57 -0.77 2.59
C THR A 105 -4.97 -0.50 3.96
N HIS A 106 -5.34 0.63 4.56
CA HIS A 106 -4.90 1.00 5.90
C HIS A 106 -5.77 0.34 6.99
N PRO A 107 -5.19 0.04 8.17
CA PRO A 107 -5.93 -0.52 9.29
C PRO A 107 -6.79 0.51 10.04
N GLY A 108 -6.66 1.78 9.69
CA GLY A 108 -7.34 2.89 10.36
C GLY A 108 -6.60 3.44 11.58
N LEU A 109 -7.23 4.39 12.21
CA LEU A 109 -6.67 5.15 13.34
C LEU A 109 -7.74 5.61 14.34
N ILE A 110 -7.29 6.02 15.53
CA ILE A 110 -8.12 6.68 16.53
C ILE A 110 -7.78 8.17 16.63
N HIS A 111 -8.81 9.00 16.81
CA HIS A 111 -8.62 10.44 17.02
C HIS A 111 -8.53 10.83 18.49
N ARG A 112 -8.94 9.95 19.40
CA ARG A 112 -8.88 10.14 20.85
C ARG A 112 -7.94 9.13 21.46
N LEU A 113 -6.82 9.60 22.00
CA LEU A 113 -5.70 8.78 22.47
C LEU A 113 -5.97 8.21 23.86
N GLU A 114 -6.93 7.29 23.95
CA GLU A 114 -7.32 6.57 25.16
C GLU A 114 -7.36 5.07 24.88
N ASP A 115 -6.86 4.25 25.79
CA ASP A 115 -6.78 2.79 25.62
C ASP A 115 -8.15 2.14 25.34
N ARG A 116 -9.21 2.61 26.01
CA ARG A 116 -10.55 2.11 25.77
C ARG A 116 -11.02 2.42 24.34
N VAL A 117 -10.74 3.63 23.83
CA VAL A 117 -11.07 4.05 22.48
C VAL A 117 -10.25 3.24 21.47
N ARG A 118 -8.96 3.01 21.77
CA ARG A 118 -8.10 2.17 20.94
C ARG A 118 -8.61 0.72 20.87
N GLY A 119 -9.04 0.15 21.99
CA GLY A 119 -9.67 -1.18 22.04
C GLY A 119 -10.90 -1.27 21.12
N MET A 120 -11.84 -0.33 21.26
CA MET A 120 -13.05 -0.28 20.43
C MET A 120 -12.71 -0.09 18.94
N GLY A 121 -11.82 0.86 18.62
CA GLY A 121 -11.41 1.11 17.24
C GLY A 121 -10.75 -0.11 16.58
N LYS A 122 -9.96 -0.86 17.34
CA LYS A 122 -9.35 -2.11 16.88
C LYS A 122 -10.39 -3.18 16.54
N GLU A 123 -11.39 -3.37 17.39
CA GLU A 123 -12.49 -4.31 17.14
C GLU A 123 -13.28 -3.92 15.88
N TYR A 124 -13.62 -2.63 15.73
CA TYR A 124 -14.32 -2.12 14.56
C TYR A 124 -13.50 -2.24 13.27
N SER A 125 -12.21 -1.98 13.34
CA SER A 125 -11.34 -2.15 12.18
C SER A 125 -11.28 -3.60 11.73
N ILE A 126 -11.12 -4.54 12.67
CA ILE A 126 -11.11 -5.99 12.37
C ILE A 126 -12.44 -6.42 11.75
N GLU A 127 -13.58 -5.99 12.31
CA GLU A 127 -14.91 -6.29 11.77
C GLU A 127 -15.02 -5.80 10.31
N THR A 128 -14.71 -4.52 10.07
CA THR A 128 -14.80 -3.89 8.74
C THR A 128 -13.88 -4.57 7.73
N LEU A 129 -12.60 -4.79 8.11
CA LEU A 129 -11.61 -5.39 7.21
C LEU A 129 -11.86 -6.88 6.97
N THR A 130 -12.44 -7.61 7.94
CA THR A 130 -12.83 -9.00 7.73
C THR A 130 -13.96 -9.11 6.69
N GLU A 131 -14.97 -8.23 6.75
CA GLU A 131 -16.02 -8.21 5.75
C GLU A 131 -15.49 -7.82 4.36
N ALA A 132 -14.60 -6.82 4.30
CA ALA A 132 -13.94 -6.42 3.04
C ALA A 132 -13.12 -7.58 2.45
N ASN A 133 -12.37 -8.31 3.29
CA ASN A 133 -11.56 -9.44 2.84
C ASN A 133 -12.40 -10.63 2.34
N GLN A 134 -13.56 -10.88 2.94
CA GLN A 134 -14.49 -11.88 2.42
C GLN A 134 -14.95 -11.52 1.00
N TYR A 135 -15.32 -10.25 0.78
CA TYR A 135 -15.69 -9.78 -0.54
C TYR A 135 -14.53 -9.90 -1.55
N ALA A 136 -13.31 -9.53 -1.15
CA ALA A 136 -12.12 -9.66 -2.00
C ALA A 136 -11.85 -11.12 -2.40
N ASN A 137 -11.97 -12.06 -1.46
CA ASN A 137 -11.81 -13.48 -1.72
C ASN A 137 -12.84 -14.01 -2.73
N ASP A 138 -14.10 -13.57 -2.64
CA ASP A 138 -15.18 -13.95 -3.56
C ASP A 138 -14.91 -13.43 -4.98
N GLN A 139 -14.18 -12.32 -5.12
CA GLN A 139 -13.75 -11.74 -6.40
C GLN A 139 -12.39 -12.26 -6.89
N GLY A 140 -11.69 -13.09 -6.12
CA GLY A 140 -10.36 -13.62 -6.46
C GLY A 140 -9.24 -12.57 -6.36
N VAL A 141 -9.42 -11.55 -5.53
CA VAL A 141 -8.47 -10.45 -5.27
C VAL A 141 -7.88 -10.62 -3.87
N ILE A 142 -6.60 -10.34 -3.71
CA ILE A 142 -5.91 -10.33 -2.41
C ILE A 142 -6.07 -8.96 -1.78
N LEU A 143 -6.66 -8.90 -0.59
CA LEU A 143 -6.66 -7.69 0.22
C LEU A 143 -5.50 -7.75 1.23
N SER A 144 -4.69 -6.69 1.27
CA SER A 144 -3.47 -6.59 2.05
C SER A 144 -3.55 -5.39 3.00
N VAL A 145 -3.29 -5.62 4.28
CA VAL A 145 -3.26 -4.53 5.26
C VAL A 145 -1.84 -4.02 5.42
N GLU A 146 -1.67 -2.71 5.49
CA GLU A 146 -0.37 -2.06 5.60
C GLU A 146 0.00 -1.75 7.06
N ASN A 147 1.31 -1.87 7.38
CA ASN A 147 1.81 -1.33 8.64
C ASN A 147 1.95 0.18 8.58
N MET A 148 1.65 0.84 9.71
CA MET A 148 1.60 2.29 9.82
C MET A 148 2.79 2.85 10.62
N PRO A 149 3.10 4.15 10.47
CA PRO A 149 4.14 4.81 11.26
C PRO A 149 3.93 4.66 12.77
N ASN A 150 5.03 4.70 13.53
CA ASN A 150 5.04 4.54 14.98
C ASN A 150 4.36 5.71 15.70
N ARG A 151 3.04 5.72 15.68
CA ARG A 151 2.19 6.66 16.42
C ARG A 151 1.07 5.89 17.11
N TYR A 152 0.82 6.21 18.37
CA TYR A 152 -0.23 5.56 19.16
C TYR A 152 -1.62 5.58 18.49
N ALA A 153 -1.90 6.61 17.69
CA ALA A 153 -3.17 6.74 17.00
C ALA A 153 -3.41 5.64 15.93
N TYR A 154 -2.36 5.16 15.28
CA TYR A 154 -2.45 4.18 14.21
C TYR A 154 -2.48 2.73 14.72
N PHE A 155 -3.19 1.87 14.01
CA PHE A 155 -3.07 0.43 14.15
C PHE A 155 -1.96 -0.13 13.27
N CYS A 156 -1.58 -1.39 13.48
CA CYS A 156 -0.48 -2.06 12.76
C CYS A 156 0.86 -1.31 12.82
N ASN A 157 1.08 -0.48 13.83
CA ASN A 157 2.31 0.26 14.01
C ASN A 157 3.43 -0.54 14.72
N THR A 158 3.16 -1.79 15.09
CA THR A 158 4.14 -2.79 15.51
C THR A 158 3.96 -4.08 14.71
N ALA A 159 5.04 -4.82 14.50
CA ALA A 159 4.97 -6.10 13.78
C ALA A 159 4.02 -7.11 14.47
N GLN A 160 3.95 -7.08 15.81
CA GLN A 160 3.03 -7.92 16.57
C GLN A 160 1.57 -7.56 16.29
N GLU A 161 1.20 -6.27 16.30
CA GLU A 161 -0.16 -5.84 16.00
C GLU A 161 -0.51 -6.07 14.53
N HIS A 162 0.44 -5.85 13.61
CA HIS A 162 0.26 -6.13 12.19
C HIS A 162 -0.01 -7.64 11.96
N SER A 163 0.81 -8.53 12.55
CA SER A 163 0.58 -9.97 12.53
C SER A 163 -0.79 -10.36 13.09
N TYR A 164 -1.25 -9.69 14.12
CA TYR A 164 -2.57 -9.90 14.70
C TYR A 164 -3.69 -9.57 13.72
N PHE A 165 -3.62 -8.39 13.06
CA PHE A 165 -4.60 -8.00 12.04
C PHE A 165 -4.63 -8.97 10.85
N ILE A 166 -3.46 -9.34 10.31
CA ILE A 166 -3.35 -10.33 9.23
C ILE A 166 -4.09 -11.61 9.59
N LYS A 167 -3.85 -12.12 10.80
CA LYS A 167 -4.46 -13.37 11.29
C LYS A 167 -5.97 -13.24 11.48
N GLU A 168 -6.42 -12.21 12.21
CA GLU A 168 -7.83 -12.08 12.58
C GLU A 168 -8.72 -11.73 11.38
N CYS A 169 -8.20 -10.93 10.42
CA CYS A 169 -8.95 -10.57 9.22
C CYS A 169 -8.75 -11.56 8.06
N GLY A 170 -7.82 -12.52 8.18
CA GLY A 170 -7.48 -13.45 7.11
C GLY A 170 -6.78 -12.78 5.90
N MET A 171 -6.19 -11.62 6.09
CA MET A 171 -5.58 -10.78 5.04
C MET A 171 -4.11 -11.11 4.80
N HIS A 172 -3.56 -10.54 3.75
CA HIS A 172 -2.11 -10.45 3.53
C HIS A 172 -1.53 -9.17 4.16
N ALA A 173 -0.19 -9.06 4.12
CA ALA A 173 0.55 -7.87 4.53
C ALA A 173 1.07 -7.08 3.33
N THR A 174 0.92 -5.78 3.35
CA THR A 174 1.81 -4.84 2.67
C THR A 174 2.77 -4.33 3.73
N VAL A 175 4.09 -4.46 3.50
CA VAL A 175 5.10 -4.00 4.45
C VAL A 175 5.74 -2.74 3.91
N ASP A 176 5.40 -1.59 4.51
CA ASP A 176 6.09 -0.34 4.26
C ASP A 176 7.34 -0.25 5.16
N LEU A 177 8.53 -0.14 4.50
CA LEU A 177 9.80 -0.07 5.19
C LEU A 177 10.06 1.30 5.81
N GLY A 178 9.54 2.37 5.22
CA GLY A 178 9.60 3.71 5.78
C GLY A 178 8.80 3.80 7.08
N HIS A 179 7.57 3.29 7.07
CA HIS A 179 6.75 3.19 8.28
C HIS A 179 7.42 2.32 9.34
N ALA A 180 7.93 1.14 8.97
CA ALA A 180 8.64 0.24 9.88
C ALA A 180 9.91 0.89 10.44
N ASN A 181 10.62 1.71 9.66
CA ASN A 181 11.82 2.42 10.11
C ASN A 181 11.51 3.42 11.24
N THR A 182 10.32 4.06 11.23
CA THR A 182 9.89 4.92 12.35
C THR A 182 9.68 4.15 13.66
N ASN A 183 9.52 2.84 13.60
CA ASN A 183 9.42 1.95 14.77
C ASN A 183 10.80 1.49 15.27
N GLY A 184 11.83 1.55 14.42
CA GLY A 184 13.19 1.09 14.72
C GLY A 184 13.38 -0.43 14.65
N ASP A 185 12.37 -1.18 14.22
CA ASP A 185 12.42 -2.66 14.13
C ASP A 185 11.89 -3.18 12.78
N VAL A 186 12.53 -2.74 11.70
CA VAL A 186 12.19 -3.17 10.33
C VAL A 186 12.28 -4.69 10.17
N GLY A 187 13.24 -5.33 10.86
CA GLY A 187 13.48 -6.77 10.76
C GLY A 187 12.27 -7.61 11.18
N SER A 188 11.55 -7.21 12.23
CA SER A 188 10.34 -7.93 12.68
C SER A 188 9.20 -7.82 11.67
N PHE A 189 9.05 -6.70 10.96
CA PHE A 189 8.05 -6.58 9.89
C PHE A 189 8.41 -7.44 8.69
N LEU A 190 9.70 -7.52 8.32
CA LEU A 190 10.17 -8.38 7.22
C LEU A 190 10.03 -9.88 7.53
N ALA A 191 9.93 -10.27 8.81
CA ALA A 191 9.71 -11.64 9.23
C ALA A 191 8.23 -12.08 9.21
N LEU A 192 7.30 -11.20 8.87
CA LEU A 192 5.89 -11.51 8.75
C LEU A 192 5.64 -12.54 7.64
N LYS A 193 4.53 -13.25 7.76
CA LYS A 193 4.09 -14.20 6.73
C LYS A 193 3.05 -13.53 5.80
N ASN A 194 2.89 -14.11 4.62
CA ASN A 194 1.90 -13.66 3.64
C ASN A 194 2.09 -12.20 3.23
N ILE A 195 3.35 -11.78 3.02
CA ILE A 195 3.65 -10.45 2.48
C ILE A 195 3.38 -10.47 0.97
N SER A 196 2.52 -9.59 0.50
CA SER A 196 2.18 -9.43 -0.92
C SER A 196 3.26 -8.67 -1.67
N TYR A 197 3.67 -7.54 -1.14
CA TYR A 197 4.76 -6.70 -1.64
C TYR A 197 5.20 -5.68 -0.57
N TYR A 198 6.21 -4.89 -0.91
CA TYR A 198 6.82 -3.93 -0.02
C TYR A 198 6.68 -2.51 -0.58
N HIS A 199 6.32 -1.55 0.28
CA HIS A 199 6.50 -0.14 -0.01
C HIS A 199 7.89 0.31 0.42
N LEU A 200 8.53 1.14 -0.42
CA LEU A 200 9.87 1.65 -0.19
C LEU A 200 9.89 3.17 -0.18
N SER A 201 10.21 3.71 0.96
CA SER A 201 10.62 5.09 1.18
C SER A 201 11.71 5.14 2.24
N ASP A 202 12.40 6.26 2.38
CA ASP A 202 13.35 6.49 3.46
C ASP A 202 12.88 7.62 4.37
N ASN A 203 13.42 7.69 5.57
CA ASN A 203 13.14 8.73 6.54
C ASN A 203 14.22 8.77 7.64
N ASN A 204 14.09 9.70 8.58
CA ASN A 204 15.04 9.86 9.68
C ASN A 204 14.82 8.92 10.89
N GLY A 205 13.89 7.96 10.77
CA GLY A 205 13.52 7.04 11.85
C GLY A 205 12.53 7.60 12.88
N GLU A 206 12.09 8.86 12.73
CA GLU A 206 11.16 9.50 13.65
C GLU A 206 9.81 9.87 12.99
N LYS A 207 9.88 10.26 11.73
CA LYS A 207 8.73 10.73 10.95
C LYS A 207 8.74 10.05 9.60
N ASP A 208 7.57 9.73 9.14
CA ASP A 208 7.35 9.33 7.76
C ASP A 208 7.51 10.54 6.84
N GLN A 209 8.64 10.58 6.12
CA GLN A 209 9.06 11.74 5.33
C GLN A 209 9.04 11.47 3.82
N HIS A 210 8.85 10.23 3.39
CA HIS A 210 8.91 9.82 1.99
C HIS A 210 10.16 10.38 1.26
N LEU A 211 11.35 10.20 1.88
CA LEU A 211 12.64 10.55 1.27
C LEU A 211 13.06 9.50 0.26
N SER A 212 13.90 9.89 -0.70
CA SER A 212 14.58 8.93 -1.57
C SER A 212 15.41 7.95 -0.74
N LEU A 213 15.53 6.72 -1.20
CA LEU A 213 16.43 5.74 -0.57
C LEU A 213 17.85 6.31 -0.42
N GLY A 214 18.41 6.18 0.78
CA GLY A 214 19.74 6.70 1.14
C GLY A 214 19.79 8.17 1.55
N GLU A 215 18.67 8.87 1.58
CA GLU A 215 18.59 10.24 2.12
C GLU A 215 18.18 10.27 3.60
N GLY A 216 17.70 9.15 4.14
CA GLY A 216 17.36 8.98 5.54
C GLY A 216 18.35 8.06 6.27
N ASN A 217 17.84 7.28 7.20
CA ASN A 217 18.63 6.34 8.00
C ASN A 217 18.15 4.87 7.90
N LEU A 218 17.28 4.55 6.96
CA LEU A 218 16.87 3.18 6.69
C LEU A 218 18.12 2.32 6.37
N ASN A 219 18.25 1.18 7.02
CA ASN A 219 19.32 0.26 6.70
C ASN A 219 19.11 -0.40 5.32
N LEU A 220 19.74 0.15 4.29
CA LEU A 220 19.57 -0.31 2.90
C LEU A 220 20.05 -1.77 2.66
N ASN A 221 20.83 -2.38 3.57
CA ASN A 221 21.16 -3.80 3.46
C ASN A 221 19.93 -4.70 3.58
N LEU A 222 18.84 -4.23 4.19
CA LEU A 222 17.58 -4.96 4.29
C LEU A 222 16.88 -5.11 2.92
N LEU A 223 17.25 -4.29 1.94
CA LEU A 223 16.67 -4.34 0.58
C LEU A 223 17.14 -5.54 -0.23
N LYS A 224 18.28 -6.17 0.15
CA LYS A 224 18.96 -7.23 -0.63
C LYS A 224 18.10 -8.46 -0.92
N GLY A 225 17.17 -8.80 -0.04
CA GLY A 225 16.30 -9.98 -0.18
C GLY A 225 14.92 -9.71 -0.72
N LEU A 226 14.57 -8.44 -1.02
CA LEU A 226 13.19 -8.07 -1.33
C LEU A 226 12.86 -8.34 -2.80
N ASP A 227 11.69 -8.92 -3.04
CA ASP A 227 11.05 -9.05 -4.35
C ASP A 227 9.68 -8.34 -4.31
N ASN A 228 9.18 -7.89 -5.44
CA ASN A 228 7.89 -7.19 -5.55
C ASN A 228 7.84 -5.92 -4.68
N VAL A 229 8.51 -4.88 -5.13
CA VAL A 229 8.61 -3.60 -4.42
C VAL A 229 7.91 -2.48 -5.18
N ILE A 230 7.24 -1.61 -4.45
CA ILE A 230 6.66 -0.35 -4.91
C ILE A 230 7.42 0.80 -4.25
N ILE A 231 7.99 1.69 -5.04
CA ILE A 231 8.62 2.91 -4.53
C ILE A 231 7.52 3.94 -4.33
N GLU A 232 7.30 4.33 -3.08
CA GLU A 232 6.21 5.24 -2.70
C GLU A 232 6.75 6.59 -2.26
N LEU A 233 6.79 7.52 -3.20
CA LEU A 233 7.34 8.87 -3.03
C LEU A 233 6.45 9.92 -3.69
N ASN A 234 6.51 11.16 -3.18
CA ASN A 234 5.73 12.29 -3.70
C ASN A 234 6.29 12.91 -4.99
N ASN A 235 7.51 12.58 -5.37
CA ASN A 235 8.20 13.16 -6.52
C ASN A 235 8.77 12.07 -7.42
N TYR A 236 8.47 12.13 -8.71
CA TYR A 236 8.86 11.09 -9.65
C TYR A 236 10.38 11.01 -9.92
N GLU A 237 11.10 12.13 -9.90
CA GLU A 237 12.57 12.10 -10.02
C GLU A 237 13.22 11.34 -8.87
N ASN A 238 12.64 11.48 -7.66
CA ASN A 238 13.05 10.72 -6.47
C ASN A 238 12.71 9.23 -6.59
N VAL A 239 11.62 8.88 -7.27
CA VAL A 239 11.29 7.48 -7.60
C VAL A 239 12.38 6.86 -8.48
N LEU A 240 12.80 7.54 -9.55
CA LEU A 240 13.87 7.07 -10.44
C LEU A 240 15.19 6.90 -9.70
N LYS A 241 15.57 7.87 -8.88
CA LYS A 241 16.76 7.82 -8.03
C LYS A 241 16.72 6.62 -7.07
N SER A 242 15.58 6.40 -6.40
CA SER A 242 15.40 5.27 -5.48
C SER A 242 15.43 3.92 -6.20
N LYS A 243 14.91 3.85 -7.42
CA LYS A 243 14.99 2.65 -8.27
C LYS A 243 16.44 2.27 -8.56
N GLU A 244 17.29 3.22 -8.95
CA GLU A 244 18.71 2.97 -9.21
C GLU A 244 19.43 2.45 -7.96
N ILE A 245 19.17 3.07 -6.81
CA ILE A 245 19.73 2.66 -5.52
C ILE A 245 19.30 1.23 -5.18
N PHE A 246 18.01 0.92 -5.27
CA PHE A 246 17.48 -0.43 -5.00
C PHE A 246 18.14 -1.49 -5.89
N ILE A 247 18.24 -1.22 -7.20
CA ILE A 247 18.88 -2.15 -8.16
C ILE A 247 20.34 -2.39 -7.81
N ASN A 248 21.09 -1.35 -7.42
CA ASN A 248 22.50 -1.47 -7.07
C ASN A 248 22.71 -2.31 -5.79
N TYR A 249 21.91 -2.07 -4.74
CA TYR A 249 21.98 -2.88 -3.51
C TYR A 249 21.66 -4.36 -3.75
N ARG A 250 20.76 -4.65 -4.70
CA ARG A 250 20.44 -6.04 -5.07
C ARG A 250 21.55 -6.73 -5.86
N LYS A 251 22.23 -6.03 -6.77
CA LYS A 251 23.33 -6.60 -7.54
C LYS A 251 24.49 -7.05 -6.63
N ASP A 252 24.79 -6.26 -5.60
CA ASP A 252 25.85 -6.57 -4.65
C ASP A 252 25.57 -7.85 -3.81
N ALA A 253 24.30 -8.26 -3.72
CA ALA A 253 23.92 -9.50 -3.04
C ALA A 253 24.26 -10.77 -3.81
N HIS A 254 24.46 -10.71 -5.12
CA HIS A 254 24.77 -11.87 -5.98
C HIS A 254 26.29 -12.07 -6.21
N VAL A 255 27.13 -11.20 -5.66
CA VAL A 255 28.62 -11.24 -5.84
C VAL A 255 29.32 -11.84 -4.61
N GLN A 256 28.62 -12.19 -3.56
CA GLN A 256 29.13 -12.88 -2.36
C GLN A 256 28.64 -14.33 -2.34
#